data_bbda9e8e8f8808775699e29ed9caf6be
#
_entry.id   bbda9e8e8f8808775699e29ed9caf6be
#
_cell.length_a   1.000
_cell.length_b   1.000
_cell.length_c   1.000
_cell.angle_alpha   90.00
_cell.angle_beta   90.00
_cell.angle_gamma   90.00
#
_symmetry.space_group_name_H-M   'P 1'
#
loop_
_entity.id
_entity.type
_entity.pdbx_description
1 polymer ?
#
loop_
_entity_poly.entity_id
_entity_poly.type
_entity_poly.pdbx_seq_one_letter_code
_entity_poly.pdbx_strand_id
1 'polypeptide(L)'
;MNREDGTISIEKVGTSYRAYFEYDKDFISWVKKDGHGSWNSAGRYWSLTAKGVLNLLDQHNDKWFNVADDTMEAAKAEIEAEQAEAEHRRQKIEDAQRREADYWATPAEQRLAGIKPIERYDFKSTPYPHQIEAFNYILKREKILVADEPGLGKTAESIYASDYIKKAGKAKKCLIVCGVNTIKYNWLDEIQKHSDQKAILIDGTEKKRLELIDQWKKEDDIYYAVINIESLRKDRIFNALNNVAEFIICDEIHKAKNGRSKQGHALRCLKAPFKVGLTGTPVDNKVEDLYNILVWLDAEKRSFVDFRDAYCILDEWGSIVDYTDLGSYKKNLAKS
;
A
#
# COMPACT_ATOMS: atom_id res chain seq x y z
N MET A 1 10.49 -44.19 -27.84
CA MET A 1 9.05 -44.09 -28.17
C MET A 1 8.95 -43.68 -29.63
N ASN A 2 8.40 -44.53 -30.50
CA ASN A 2 8.16 -44.21 -31.92
C ASN A 2 7.09 -43.11 -31.95
N ARG A 3 7.46 -41.89 -32.34
CA ARG A 3 6.51 -40.81 -32.59
C ARG A 3 5.80 -41.10 -33.92
N GLU A 4 4.49 -41.25 -33.87
CA GLU A 4 3.69 -41.18 -35.09
C GLU A 4 3.81 -39.79 -35.68
N ASP A 5 4.13 -39.69 -36.98
CA ASP A 5 4.36 -38.44 -37.69
C ASP A 5 3.17 -37.48 -37.47
N GLY A 6 3.48 -36.27 -36.97
CA GLY A 6 2.53 -35.16 -36.80
C GLY A 6 1.79 -35.10 -35.46
N THR A 7 2.09 -35.96 -34.47
CA THR A 7 1.41 -35.96 -33.18
C THR A 7 2.14 -35.09 -32.14
N ILE A 8 1.39 -34.26 -31.46
CA ILE A 8 1.85 -33.42 -30.36
C ILE A 8 1.62 -34.17 -29.06
N SER A 9 2.68 -34.43 -28.31
CA SER A 9 2.58 -35.10 -27.00
C SER A 9 2.68 -34.08 -25.87
N ILE A 10 1.73 -34.10 -24.93
CA ILE A 10 1.75 -33.28 -23.74
C ILE A 10 1.74 -34.22 -22.54
N GLU A 11 2.68 -33.99 -21.61
CA GLU A 11 2.79 -34.76 -20.38
C GLU A 11 3.01 -33.84 -19.16
N LYS A 12 2.54 -34.26 -17.98
CA LYS A 12 2.84 -33.60 -16.70
C LYS A 12 4.15 -34.13 -16.17
N VAL A 13 5.12 -33.26 -15.86
CA VAL A 13 6.40 -33.59 -15.24
C VAL A 13 6.62 -32.71 -14.03
N GLY A 14 6.40 -33.28 -12.85
CA GLY A 14 6.44 -32.52 -11.60
C GLY A 14 5.35 -31.46 -11.54
N THR A 15 5.73 -30.18 -11.44
CA THR A 15 4.82 -29.03 -11.40
C THR A 15 4.62 -28.35 -12.75
N SER A 16 5.16 -28.89 -13.83
CA SER A 16 5.09 -28.29 -15.16
C SER A 16 4.48 -29.24 -16.19
N TYR A 17 3.87 -28.69 -17.23
CA TYR A 17 3.39 -29.42 -18.39
C TYR A 17 4.37 -29.23 -19.53
N ARG A 18 4.72 -30.31 -20.23
CA ARG A 18 5.71 -30.30 -21.31
C ARG A 18 5.09 -30.78 -22.60
N ALA A 19 5.22 -29.98 -23.65
CA ALA A 19 4.80 -30.34 -24.98
C ALA A 19 6.01 -30.65 -25.89
N TYR A 20 5.90 -31.77 -26.63
CA TYR A 20 6.88 -32.24 -27.59
C TYR A 20 6.22 -32.40 -28.97
N PHE A 21 6.81 -31.82 -29.99
CA PHE A 21 6.34 -31.91 -31.36
C PHE A 21 7.48 -31.61 -32.36
N GLU A 22 7.29 -31.99 -33.61
CA GLU A 22 8.19 -31.58 -34.67
C GLU A 22 8.01 -30.09 -35.01
N TYR A 23 9.04 -29.50 -35.65
CA TYR A 23 9.00 -28.06 -35.94
C TYR A 23 7.83 -27.72 -36.85
N ASP A 24 6.86 -27.02 -36.32
CA ASP A 24 5.71 -26.46 -37.03
C ASP A 24 5.53 -24.98 -36.58
N LYS A 25 5.60 -24.07 -37.57
CA LYS A 25 5.55 -22.61 -37.29
C LYS A 25 4.20 -22.19 -36.79
N ASP A 26 3.12 -22.75 -37.29
CA ASP A 26 1.76 -22.38 -36.90
C ASP A 26 1.47 -22.91 -35.51
N PHE A 27 1.89 -24.13 -35.21
CA PHE A 27 1.76 -24.71 -33.88
C PHE A 27 2.59 -24.01 -32.82
N ILE A 28 3.80 -23.59 -33.13
CA ILE A 28 4.61 -22.75 -32.26
C ILE A 28 3.88 -21.45 -31.92
N SER A 29 3.18 -20.86 -32.89
CA SER A 29 2.36 -19.65 -32.65
C SER A 29 1.22 -19.95 -31.69
N TRP A 30 0.52 -21.06 -31.82
CA TRP A 30 -0.56 -21.48 -30.92
C TRP A 30 -0.04 -21.76 -29.50
N VAL A 31 1.06 -22.51 -29.38
CA VAL A 31 1.67 -22.79 -28.08
C VAL A 31 2.06 -21.50 -27.34
N LYS A 32 2.58 -20.50 -28.04
CA LYS A 32 2.92 -19.21 -27.44
C LYS A 32 1.70 -18.41 -27.04
N LYS A 33 0.67 -18.38 -27.89
CA LYS A 33 -0.52 -17.55 -27.73
C LYS A 33 -1.52 -18.19 -26.77
N ASP A 34 -1.94 -19.39 -27.08
CA ASP A 34 -3.06 -20.06 -26.41
C ASP A 34 -2.58 -20.96 -25.27
N GLY A 35 -1.41 -21.60 -25.43
CA GLY A 35 -0.74 -22.42 -24.42
C GLY A 35 0.07 -21.63 -23.40
N HIS A 36 0.27 -20.33 -23.61
CA HIS A 36 1.19 -19.50 -22.83
C HIS A 36 2.57 -20.15 -22.65
N GLY A 37 3.03 -20.83 -23.70
CA GLY A 37 4.20 -21.68 -23.68
C GLY A 37 5.52 -20.92 -23.81
N SER A 38 6.53 -21.44 -23.13
CA SER A 38 7.92 -20.99 -23.25
C SER A 38 8.84 -22.14 -23.64
N TRP A 39 9.79 -21.88 -24.56
CA TRP A 39 10.72 -22.90 -25.03
C TRP A 39 11.85 -23.14 -24.02
N ASN A 40 12.05 -24.41 -23.65
CA ASN A 40 13.19 -24.83 -22.88
C ASN A 40 14.24 -25.49 -23.82
N SER A 41 15.33 -24.78 -24.09
CA SER A 41 16.37 -25.21 -25.01
C SER A 41 17.22 -26.38 -24.48
N ALA A 42 17.41 -26.47 -23.17
CA ALA A 42 18.19 -27.53 -22.55
C ALA A 42 17.45 -28.89 -22.60
N GLY A 43 16.14 -28.86 -22.36
CA GLY A 43 15.31 -30.08 -22.37
C GLY A 43 14.63 -30.33 -23.71
N ARG A 44 14.70 -29.41 -24.68
CA ARG A 44 14.06 -29.49 -25.99
C ARG A 44 12.55 -29.74 -25.95
N TYR A 45 11.84 -28.98 -25.09
CA TYR A 45 10.39 -29.05 -24.95
C TYR A 45 9.80 -27.64 -24.76
N TRP A 46 8.49 -27.53 -24.98
CA TRP A 46 7.74 -26.35 -24.60
C TRP A 46 7.13 -26.55 -23.21
N SER A 47 7.40 -25.61 -22.30
CA SER A 47 6.77 -25.58 -20.97
C SER A 47 5.43 -24.88 -21.08
N LEU A 48 4.37 -25.50 -20.57
CA LEU A 48 2.99 -24.99 -20.57
C LEU A 48 2.49 -24.81 -19.14
N THR A 49 1.46 -23.99 -18.99
CA THR A 49 0.65 -23.93 -17.76
C THR A 49 -0.52 -24.90 -17.87
N ALA A 50 -1.15 -25.28 -16.74
CA ALA A 50 -2.37 -26.10 -16.74
C ALA A 50 -3.46 -25.48 -17.61
N LYS A 51 -3.70 -24.16 -17.46
CA LYS A 51 -4.64 -23.40 -18.30
C LYS A 51 -4.25 -23.42 -19.77
N GLY A 52 -2.97 -23.32 -20.07
CA GLY A 52 -2.46 -23.38 -21.44
C GLY A 52 -2.72 -24.72 -22.10
N VAL A 53 -2.57 -25.84 -21.37
CA VAL A 53 -2.92 -27.18 -21.86
C VAL A 53 -4.40 -27.25 -22.27
N LEU A 54 -5.30 -26.84 -21.37
CA LEU A 54 -6.75 -26.89 -21.66
C LEU A 54 -7.14 -25.94 -22.80
N ASN A 55 -6.56 -24.73 -22.86
CA ASN A 55 -6.83 -23.79 -23.95
C ASN A 55 -6.39 -24.34 -25.31
N LEU A 56 -5.20 -24.98 -25.38
CA LEU A 56 -4.72 -25.59 -26.63
C LEU A 56 -5.67 -26.70 -27.12
N LEU A 57 -6.13 -27.55 -26.20
CA LEU A 57 -7.03 -28.65 -26.53
C LEU A 57 -8.43 -28.16 -26.98
N ASP A 58 -8.95 -27.14 -26.33
CA ASP A 58 -10.26 -26.55 -26.63
C ASP A 58 -10.26 -25.83 -28.00
N GLN A 59 -9.21 -25.07 -28.30
CA GLN A 59 -9.17 -24.22 -29.50
C GLN A 59 -8.66 -24.91 -30.74
N HIS A 60 -7.87 -25.97 -30.62
CA HIS A 60 -7.14 -26.55 -31.77
C HIS A 60 -7.49 -28.00 -32.07
N ASN A 61 -8.52 -28.55 -31.48
CA ASN A 61 -9.05 -29.89 -31.71
C ASN A 61 -8.09 -31.06 -31.38
N ASP A 62 -8.59 -32.01 -30.62
CA ASP A 62 -7.87 -33.16 -30.01
C ASP A 62 -7.16 -34.08 -31.01
N LYS A 63 -7.43 -33.98 -32.31
CA LYS A 63 -6.82 -34.84 -33.35
C LYS A 63 -5.29 -34.72 -33.45
N TRP A 64 -4.75 -33.61 -32.97
CA TRP A 64 -3.33 -33.32 -33.05
C TRP A 64 -2.58 -33.58 -31.72
N PHE A 65 -3.33 -33.87 -30.65
CA PHE A 65 -2.78 -34.02 -29.33
C PHE A 65 -2.87 -35.46 -28.83
N ASN A 66 -1.75 -35.97 -28.35
CA ASN A 66 -1.68 -37.15 -27.52
C ASN A 66 -1.40 -36.71 -26.07
N VAL A 67 -2.44 -36.59 -25.27
CA VAL A 67 -2.40 -36.18 -23.88
C VAL A 67 -2.88 -37.34 -23.04
N ALA A 68 -2.06 -37.78 -22.08
CA ALA A 68 -2.47 -38.82 -21.18
C ALA A 68 -3.63 -38.35 -20.27
N ASP A 69 -4.56 -39.25 -19.97
CA ASP A 69 -5.76 -38.94 -19.18
C ASP A 69 -5.41 -38.35 -17.81
N ASP A 70 -4.36 -38.87 -17.17
CA ASP A 70 -3.84 -38.35 -15.91
C ASP A 70 -3.30 -36.92 -16.00
N THR A 71 -2.73 -36.54 -17.14
CA THR A 71 -2.25 -35.16 -17.41
C THR A 71 -3.42 -34.22 -17.57
N MET A 72 -4.48 -34.62 -18.22
CA MET A 72 -5.72 -33.86 -18.39
C MET A 72 -6.44 -33.66 -17.04
N GLU A 73 -6.60 -34.73 -16.28
CA GLU A 73 -7.22 -34.66 -14.95
C GLU A 73 -6.41 -33.76 -14.00
N ALA A 74 -5.08 -33.88 -14.04
CA ALA A 74 -4.20 -33.04 -13.25
C ALA A 74 -4.29 -31.55 -13.61
N ALA A 75 -4.40 -31.22 -14.92
CA ALA A 75 -4.56 -29.83 -15.36
C ALA A 75 -5.91 -29.24 -14.91
N LYS A 76 -7.00 -30.02 -15.01
CA LYS A 76 -8.31 -29.59 -14.52
C LYS A 76 -8.31 -29.39 -13.00
N ALA A 77 -7.79 -30.34 -12.23
CA ALA A 77 -7.72 -30.25 -10.79
C ALA A 77 -6.88 -29.06 -10.30
N GLU A 78 -5.78 -28.73 -10.99
CA GLU A 78 -4.94 -27.56 -10.67
C GLU A 78 -5.70 -26.26 -10.88
N ILE A 79 -6.46 -26.14 -11.98
CA ILE A 79 -7.28 -24.94 -12.26
C ILE A 79 -8.44 -24.82 -11.25
N GLU A 80 -9.12 -25.92 -10.94
CA GLU A 80 -10.17 -25.93 -9.94
C GLU A 80 -9.65 -25.51 -8.56
N ALA A 81 -8.46 -25.99 -8.17
CA ALA A 81 -7.82 -25.58 -6.92
C ALA A 81 -7.45 -24.09 -6.92
N GLU A 82 -6.86 -23.56 -8.00
CA GLU A 82 -6.57 -22.14 -8.13
C GLU A 82 -7.83 -21.27 -8.07
N GLN A 83 -8.91 -21.71 -8.72
CA GLN A 83 -10.20 -21.01 -8.71
C GLN A 83 -10.82 -21.03 -7.30
N ALA A 84 -10.77 -22.17 -6.60
CA ALA A 84 -11.27 -22.29 -5.25
C ALA A 84 -10.48 -21.42 -4.25
N GLU A 85 -9.15 -21.35 -4.38
CA GLU A 85 -8.33 -20.46 -3.58
C GLU A 85 -8.60 -18.98 -3.88
N ALA A 86 -8.80 -18.63 -5.16
CA ALA A 86 -9.13 -17.26 -5.56
C ALA A 86 -10.49 -16.85 -5.02
N GLU A 87 -11.50 -17.73 -5.10
CA GLU A 87 -12.83 -17.49 -4.55
C GLU A 87 -12.81 -17.35 -3.04
N HIS A 88 -12.07 -18.24 -2.33
CA HIS A 88 -11.92 -18.14 -0.87
C HIS A 88 -11.22 -16.83 -0.45
N ARG A 89 -10.19 -16.39 -1.19
CA ARG A 89 -9.54 -15.10 -0.97
C ARG A 89 -10.51 -13.94 -1.18
N ARG A 90 -11.30 -13.98 -2.27
CA ARG A 90 -12.31 -12.98 -2.59
C ARG A 90 -13.36 -12.89 -1.48
N GLN A 91 -13.88 -14.02 -1.02
CA GLN A 91 -14.89 -14.08 0.03
C GLN A 91 -14.39 -13.53 1.36
N LYS A 92 -13.14 -13.84 1.74
CA LYS A 92 -12.49 -13.24 2.92
C LYS A 92 -12.40 -11.72 2.83
N ILE A 93 -12.07 -11.19 1.65
CA ILE A 93 -11.98 -9.75 1.42
C ILE A 93 -13.37 -9.12 1.52
N GLU A 94 -14.38 -9.70 0.89
CA GLU A 94 -15.76 -9.21 0.92
C GLU A 94 -16.34 -9.23 2.35
N ASP A 95 -16.10 -10.28 3.12
CA ASP A 95 -16.54 -10.37 4.52
C ASP A 95 -15.83 -9.38 5.44
N ALA A 96 -14.54 -9.12 5.20
CA ALA A 96 -13.81 -8.10 5.95
C ALA A 96 -14.35 -6.69 5.64
N GLN A 97 -14.64 -6.41 4.36
CA GLN A 97 -15.21 -5.15 3.91
C GLN A 97 -16.62 -4.92 4.48
N ARG A 98 -17.46 -5.96 4.50
CA ARG A 98 -18.80 -5.88 5.08
C ARG A 98 -18.74 -5.58 6.58
N ARG A 99 -17.90 -6.29 7.35
CA ARG A 99 -17.70 -6.02 8.78
C ARG A 99 -17.21 -4.61 9.06
N GLU A 100 -16.33 -4.08 8.22
CA GLU A 100 -15.84 -2.72 8.35
C GLU A 100 -16.93 -1.68 8.00
N ALA A 101 -17.71 -1.94 6.96
CA ALA A 101 -18.85 -1.08 6.59
C ALA A 101 -19.92 -1.06 7.71
N ASP A 102 -20.24 -2.21 8.30
CA ASP A 102 -21.19 -2.32 9.42
C ASP A 102 -20.66 -1.60 10.66
N TYR A 103 -19.36 -1.70 10.94
CA TYR A 103 -18.70 -0.96 12.02
C TYR A 103 -18.87 0.55 11.86
N TRP A 104 -18.58 1.09 10.67
CA TRP A 104 -18.72 2.52 10.41
C TRP A 104 -20.16 3.00 10.27
N ALA A 105 -21.09 2.12 9.91
CA ALA A 105 -22.52 2.42 9.91
C ALA A 105 -23.12 2.50 11.32
N THR A 106 -22.44 1.90 12.32
CA THR A 106 -22.89 1.97 13.73
C THR A 106 -22.67 3.38 14.28
N PRO A 107 -23.66 3.98 14.97
CA PRO A 107 -23.51 5.29 15.58
C PRO A 107 -22.26 5.37 16.47
N ALA A 108 -21.53 6.47 16.42
CA ALA A 108 -20.27 6.65 17.13
C ALA A 108 -20.41 6.39 18.65
N GLU A 109 -21.50 6.83 19.25
CA GLU A 109 -21.78 6.62 20.68
C GLU A 109 -21.83 5.13 21.05
N GLN A 110 -22.44 4.31 20.21
CA GLN A 110 -22.52 2.86 20.43
C GLN A 110 -21.18 2.18 20.11
N ARG A 111 -20.52 2.61 19.02
CA ARG A 111 -19.23 2.08 18.58
C ARG A 111 -18.13 2.33 19.58
N LEU A 112 -18.11 3.52 20.19
CA LEU A 112 -17.09 3.95 21.16
C LEU A 112 -17.42 3.50 22.58
N ALA A 113 -18.62 3.01 22.85
CA ALA A 113 -18.99 2.52 24.17
C ALA A 113 -18.11 1.34 24.59
N GLY A 114 -17.30 1.54 25.64
CA GLY A 114 -16.39 0.50 26.17
C GLY A 114 -15.22 0.14 25.26
N ILE A 115 -14.87 0.97 24.29
CA ILE A 115 -13.69 0.75 23.43
C ILE A 115 -12.41 0.63 24.26
N LYS A 116 -11.58 -0.33 23.91
CA LYS A 116 -10.29 -0.57 24.55
C LYS A 116 -9.18 -0.63 23.51
N PRO A 117 -7.94 -0.31 23.88
CA PRO A 117 -6.79 -0.56 23.01
C PRO A 117 -6.71 -2.03 22.60
N ILE A 118 -6.43 -2.29 21.31
CA ILE A 118 -6.22 -3.66 20.79
C ILE A 118 -4.95 -4.30 21.33
N GLU A 119 -4.00 -3.46 21.76
CA GLU A 119 -2.76 -3.85 22.40
C GLU A 119 -2.70 -3.23 23.80
N ARG A 120 -2.13 -3.95 24.77
CA ARG A 120 -1.93 -3.41 26.12
C ARG A 120 -0.93 -2.26 26.08
N TYR A 121 -1.39 -1.08 26.44
CA TYR A 121 -0.56 0.12 26.44
C TYR A 121 -0.96 1.05 27.57
N ASP A 122 0.04 1.50 28.33
CA ASP A 122 -0.14 2.46 29.42
C ASP A 122 0.08 3.87 28.85
N PHE A 123 -1.02 4.55 28.57
CA PHE A 123 -1.02 5.92 28.06
C PHE A 123 -0.50 6.89 29.13
N LYS A 124 0.46 7.73 28.75
CA LYS A 124 0.97 8.78 29.67
C LYS A 124 -0.09 9.81 30.05
N SER A 125 -1.03 10.07 29.16
CA SER A 125 -2.19 10.94 29.40
C SER A 125 -3.46 10.17 29.05
N THR A 126 -4.59 10.51 29.67
CA THR A 126 -5.86 9.79 29.47
C THR A 126 -6.43 10.10 28.08
N PRO A 127 -6.54 9.11 27.17
CA PRO A 127 -7.13 9.31 25.87
C PRO A 127 -8.65 9.36 25.93
N TYR A 128 -9.27 10.11 25.04
CA TYR A 128 -10.70 10.00 24.78
C TYR A 128 -11.04 8.72 24.01
N PRO A 129 -12.29 8.22 24.08
CA PRO A 129 -12.67 6.99 23.37
C PRO A 129 -12.37 7.01 21.85
N HIS A 130 -12.64 8.10 21.15
CA HIS A 130 -12.31 8.24 19.73
C HIS A 130 -10.79 8.19 19.46
N GLN A 131 -9.97 8.68 20.38
CA GLN A 131 -8.50 8.60 20.28
C GLN A 131 -7.99 7.16 20.45
N ILE A 132 -8.67 6.35 21.27
CA ILE A 132 -8.38 4.90 21.37
C ILE A 132 -8.77 4.21 20.06
N GLU A 133 -9.88 4.61 19.45
CA GLU A 133 -10.28 4.10 18.12
C GLU A 133 -9.21 4.40 17.06
N ALA A 134 -8.79 5.66 16.95
CA ALA A 134 -7.74 6.08 16.02
C ALA A 134 -6.41 5.36 16.28
N PHE A 135 -5.99 5.24 17.55
CA PHE A 135 -4.84 4.44 17.96
C PHE A 135 -4.93 3.00 17.45
N ASN A 136 -6.07 2.34 17.65
CA ASN A 136 -6.30 0.98 17.19
C ASN A 136 -6.19 0.87 15.66
N TYR A 137 -6.73 1.84 14.92
CA TYR A 137 -6.63 1.88 13.46
C TYR A 137 -5.20 2.10 12.97
N ILE A 138 -4.46 3.02 13.59
CA ILE A 138 -3.05 3.28 13.24
C ILE A 138 -2.23 1.99 13.42
N LEU A 139 -2.41 1.27 14.54
CA LEU A 139 -1.68 0.02 14.78
C LEU A 139 -2.05 -1.09 13.80
N LYS A 140 -3.34 -1.17 13.41
CA LYS A 140 -3.85 -2.19 12.49
C LYS A 140 -3.41 -1.96 11.04
N ARG A 141 -3.38 -0.70 10.62
CA ARG A 141 -3.16 -0.32 9.21
C ARG A 141 -1.70 0.00 8.90
N GLU A 142 -0.91 0.40 9.90
CA GLU A 142 0.50 0.82 9.79
C GLU A 142 0.73 2.04 8.88
N LYS A 143 -0.08 2.21 7.83
CA LYS A 143 -0.07 3.35 6.90
C LYS A 143 -1.50 3.86 6.75
N ILE A 144 -1.76 5.07 7.27
CA ILE A 144 -3.14 5.57 7.39
C ILE A 144 -3.20 7.09 7.23
N LEU A 145 -4.30 7.58 6.70
CA LEU A 145 -4.72 8.98 6.75
C LEU A 145 -5.74 9.16 7.89
N VAL A 146 -5.37 9.91 8.92
CA VAL A 146 -6.27 10.33 9.99
C VAL A 146 -6.87 11.68 9.58
N ALA A 147 -8.17 11.65 9.25
CA ALA A 147 -8.89 12.77 8.65
C ALA A 147 -10.00 13.32 9.56
N ASP A 148 -9.81 13.22 10.86
CA ASP A 148 -10.75 13.73 11.86
C ASP A 148 -10.85 15.26 11.83
N GLU A 149 -11.94 15.78 12.36
CA GLU A 149 -12.16 17.22 12.44
C GLU A 149 -11.04 17.92 13.26
N PRO A 150 -10.77 19.20 12.98
CA PRO A 150 -9.84 19.99 13.80
C PRO A 150 -10.26 19.99 15.28
N GLY A 151 -9.27 19.88 16.19
CA GLY A 151 -9.53 19.90 17.63
C GLY A 151 -9.81 18.53 18.28
N LEU A 152 -9.99 17.44 17.54
CA LEU A 152 -10.22 16.11 18.11
C LEU A 152 -8.95 15.42 18.67
N GLY A 153 -7.77 16.02 18.47
CA GLY A 153 -6.53 15.54 19.09
C GLY A 153 -5.76 14.51 18.25
N LYS A 154 -5.81 14.60 16.91
CA LYS A 154 -5.04 13.76 15.96
C LYS A 154 -3.55 13.67 16.32
N THR A 155 -2.98 14.75 16.85
CA THR A 155 -1.60 14.81 17.33
C THR A 155 -1.36 13.79 18.45
N ALA A 156 -2.22 13.75 19.47
CA ALA A 156 -2.13 12.80 20.57
C ALA A 156 -2.25 11.34 20.08
N GLU A 157 -3.19 11.06 19.19
CA GLU A 157 -3.41 9.73 18.60
C GLU A 157 -2.16 9.19 17.91
N SER A 158 -1.52 10.02 17.09
CA SER A 158 -0.30 9.66 16.39
C SER A 158 0.90 9.49 17.32
N ILE A 159 1.00 10.29 18.39
CA ILE A 159 2.03 10.16 19.43
C ILE A 159 1.82 8.85 20.21
N TYR A 160 0.61 8.53 20.65
CA TYR A 160 0.32 7.26 21.33
C TYR A 160 0.74 6.05 20.49
N ALA A 161 0.36 6.05 19.21
CA ALA A 161 0.68 4.95 18.32
C ALA A 161 2.20 4.82 18.08
N SER A 162 2.90 5.94 17.83
CA SER A 162 4.34 5.93 17.61
C SER A 162 5.12 5.55 18.86
N ASP A 163 4.70 5.99 20.06
CA ASP A 163 5.32 5.61 21.33
C ASP A 163 5.11 4.12 21.64
N TYR A 164 3.90 3.59 21.38
CA TYR A 164 3.66 2.16 21.48
C TYR A 164 4.60 1.36 20.55
N ILE A 165 4.71 1.74 19.28
CA ILE A 165 5.56 1.09 18.30
C ILE A 165 7.05 1.13 18.72
N LYS A 166 7.49 2.25 19.33
CA LYS A 166 8.82 2.39 19.94
C LYS A 166 9.00 1.39 21.08
N LYS A 167 8.08 1.37 22.06
CA LYS A 167 8.12 0.47 23.22
C LYS A 167 8.05 -0.99 22.83
N ALA A 168 7.34 -1.33 21.76
CA ALA A 168 7.29 -2.66 21.17
C ALA A 168 8.56 -3.06 20.37
N GLY A 169 9.56 -2.17 20.27
CA GLY A 169 10.81 -2.42 19.57
C GLY A 169 10.71 -2.43 18.03
N LYS A 170 9.57 -2.00 17.46
CA LYS A 170 9.31 -2.03 16.02
C LYS A 170 9.81 -0.79 15.27
N ALA A 171 10.09 0.32 15.98
CA ALA A 171 10.69 1.52 15.40
C ALA A 171 11.71 2.13 16.37
N LYS A 172 12.84 2.59 15.84
CA LYS A 172 13.91 3.25 16.62
C LYS A 172 13.88 4.76 16.46
N LYS A 173 13.33 5.27 15.37
CA LYS A 173 13.30 6.69 15.03
C LYS A 173 11.93 7.06 14.45
N CYS A 174 11.40 8.20 14.89
CA CYS A 174 10.16 8.79 14.39
C CYS A 174 10.44 10.20 13.84
N LEU A 175 10.08 10.42 12.58
CA LEU A 175 10.15 11.72 11.92
C LEU A 175 8.76 12.37 11.88
N ILE A 176 8.65 13.58 12.42
CA ILE A 176 7.45 14.39 12.36
C ILE A 176 7.68 15.53 11.38
N VAL A 177 6.90 15.53 10.29
CA VAL A 177 6.93 16.55 9.25
C VAL A 177 5.74 17.47 9.43
N CYS A 178 5.98 18.72 9.87
CA CYS A 178 4.92 19.69 10.14
C CYS A 178 4.59 20.55 8.93
N GLY A 179 3.30 20.82 8.71
CA GLY A 179 2.82 21.64 7.60
C GLY A 179 3.11 23.13 7.73
N VAL A 180 3.35 23.67 8.93
CA VAL A 180 3.59 25.11 9.20
C VAL A 180 4.72 25.31 10.19
N ASN A 181 5.49 26.38 10.00
CA ASN A 181 6.65 26.68 10.83
C ASN A 181 6.34 26.91 12.32
N THR A 182 5.19 27.45 12.64
CA THR A 182 4.76 27.72 14.03
C THR A 182 4.34 26.45 14.78
N ILE A 183 3.79 25.47 14.08
CA ILE A 183 3.25 24.23 14.66
C ILE A 183 4.37 23.31 15.17
N LYS A 184 5.61 23.43 14.67
CA LYS A 184 6.73 22.58 15.11
C LYS A 184 7.05 22.70 16.60
N TYR A 185 6.84 23.84 17.22
CA TYR A 185 7.03 24.02 18.67
C TYR A 185 5.92 23.35 19.46
N ASN A 186 4.67 23.46 19.01
CA ASN A 186 3.54 22.79 19.64
C ASN A 186 3.74 21.26 19.64
N TRP A 187 4.41 20.70 18.63
CA TRP A 187 4.74 19.27 18.61
C TRP A 187 5.66 18.85 19.73
N LEU A 188 6.62 19.69 20.15
CA LEU A 188 7.48 19.38 21.29
C LEU A 188 6.67 19.32 22.59
N ASP A 189 5.76 20.26 22.79
CA ASP A 189 4.89 20.31 23.98
C ASP A 189 3.93 19.09 24.00
N GLU A 190 3.33 18.75 22.87
CA GLU A 190 2.45 17.60 22.76
C GLU A 190 3.21 16.27 22.95
N ILE A 191 4.43 16.14 22.43
CA ILE A 191 5.28 14.97 22.69
C ILE A 191 5.56 14.85 24.19
N GLN A 192 5.97 15.93 24.84
CA GLN A 192 6.23 15.92 26.28
C GLN A 192 4.99 15.56 27.11
N LYS A 193 3.80 15.94 26.66
CA LYS A 193 2.53 15.65 27.33
C LYS A 193 2.11 14.20 27.19
N HIS A 194 2.34 13.60 26.01
CA HIS A 194 1.78 12.31 25.64
C HIS A 194 2.78 11.15 25.54
N SER A 195 4.10 11.43 25.58
CA SER A 195 5.17 10.44 25.50
C SER A 195 6.34 10.79 26.41
N ASP A 196 7.08 9.79 26.88
CA ASP A 196 8.32 9.96 27.65
C ASP A 196 9.56 9.98 26.76
N GLN A 197 9.39 9.83 25.43
CA GLN A 197 10.49 9.80 24.49
C GLN A 197 11.04 11.21 24.25
N LYS A 198 12.37 11.28 24.09
CA LYS A 198 13.04 12.55 23.77
C LYS A 198 12.77 12.96 22.32
N ALA A 199 12.68 14.28 22.12
CA ALA A 199 12.49 14.91 20.83
C ALA A 199 13.59 15.92 20.53
N ILE A 200 13.95 16.07 19.24
CA ILE A 200 14.85 17.11 18.75
C ILE A 200 14.14 17.95 17.68
N LEU A 201 14.26 19.26 17.76
CA LEU A 201 13.76 20.16 16.73
C LEU A 201 14.83 20.45 15.68
N ILE A 202 14.59 20.04 14.45
CA ILE A 202 15.48 20.29 13.31
C ILE A 202 15.16 21.66 12.71
N ASP A 203 15.86 22.70 13.21
CA ASP A 203 15.65 24.09 12.81
C ASP A 203 16.95 24.87 12.62
N GLY A 204 16.86 26.10 12.09
CA GLY A 204 17.97 26.99 11.82
C GLY A 204 18.51 26.95 10.39
N THR A 205 19.80 27.26 10.22
CA THR A 205 20.47 27.22 8.91
C THR A 205 20.56 25.77 8.38
N GLU A 206 20.79 25.61 7.08
CA GLU A 206 20.94 24.28 6.48
C GLU A 206 22.03 23.46 7.17
N LYS A 207 23.19 24.09 7.45
CA LYS A 207 24.31 23.47 8.18
C LYS A 207 23.85 22.98 9.55
N LYS A 208 23.18 23.85 10.32
CA LYS A 208 22.67 23.49 11.67
C LYS A 208 21.67 22.34 11.61
N ARG A 209 20.76 22.34 10.63
CA ARG A 209 19.79 21.24 10.45
C ARG A 209 20.48 19.92 10.15
N LEU A 210 21.53 19.90 9.30
CA LEU A 210 22.30 18.68 9.03
C LEU A 210 23.02 18.17 10.29
N GLU A 211 23.60 19.07 11.11
CA GLU A 211 24.18 18.71 12.40
C GLU A 211 23.15 18.07 13.35
N LEU A 212 21.94 18.65 13.44
CA LEU A 212 20.85 18.13 14.27
C LEU A 212 20.32 16.78 13.77
N ILE A 213 20.23 16.60 12.45
CA ILE A 213 19.86 15.30 11.86
C ILE A 213 20.92 14.24 12.20
N ASP A 214 22.18 14.61 12.12
CA ASP A 214 23.30 13.71 12.42
C ASP A 214 23.33 13.33 13.91
N GLN A 215 23.03 14.28 14.78
CA GLN A 215 22.83 14.06 16.21
C GLN A 215 21.68 13.07 16.44
N TRP A 216 20.49 13.33 15.86
CA TRP A 216 19.33 12.46 15.98
C TRP A 216 19.62 11.01 15.55
N LYS A 217 20.37 10.84 14.47
CA LYS A 217 20.77 9.51 13.97
C LYS A 217 21.63 8.74 14.96
N LYS A 218 22.57 9.43 15.62
CA LYS A 218 23.59 8.84 16.49
C LYS A 218 23.12 8.59 17.91
N GLU A 219 22.23 9.42 18.43
CA GLU A 219 21.75 9.33 19.80
C GLU A 219 20.50 8.44 19.88
N ASP A 220 20.63 7.20 20.34
CA ASP A 220 19.54 6.21 20.40
C ASP A 220 18.41 6.60 21.34
N ASP A 221 18.65 7.47 22.31
CA ASP A 221 17.67 7.97 23.26
C ASP A 221 16.77 9.09 22.69
N ILE A 222 17.16 9.71 21.56
CA ILE A 222 16.31 10.68 20.84
C ILE A 222 15.45 9.92 19.82
N TYR A 223 14.17 9.75 20.14
CA TYR A 223 13.23 9.06 19.28
C TYR A 223 12.62 9.97 18.21
N TYR A 224 12.10 11.12 18.63
CA TYR A 224 11.41 12.04 17.72
C TYR A 224 12.35 13.08 17.11
N ALA A 225 12.21 13.32 15.81
CA ALA A 225 12.74 14.50 15.14
C ALA A 225 11.60 15.28 14.50
N VAL A 226 11.52 16.57 14.78
CA VAL A 226 10.46 17.46 14.27
C VAL A 226 11.06 18.43 13.26
N ILE A 227 10.49 18.47 12.05
CA ILE A 227 10.95 19.34 10.95
C ILE A 227 9.76 19.92 10.18
N ASN A 228 9.91 21.10 9.60
CA ASN A 228 8.89 21.64 8.72
C ASN A 228 9.00 21.05 7.28
N ILE A 229 7.87 20.85 6.62
CA ILE A 229 7.79 20.26 5.28
C ILE A 229 8.59 21.01 4.22
N GLU A 230 8.69 22.35 4.36
CA GLU A 230 9.45 23.17 3.43
C GLU A 230 10.95 22.86 3.41
N SER A 231 11.49 22.32 4.51
CA SER A 231 12.88 21.90 4.60
C SER A 231 13.19 20.75 3.67
N LEU A 232 12.20 19.91 3.35
CA LEU A 232 12.37 18.78 2.44
C LEU A 232 12.61 19.20 0.98
N ARG A 233 12.41 20.49 0.65
CA ARG A 233 12.75 21.04 -0.70
C ARG A 233 14.24 21.06 -0.95
N LYS A 234 15.06 20.94 0.10
CA LYS A 234 16.52 20.93 0.01
C LYS A 234 17.03 19.51 -0.08
N ASP A 235 17.64 19.15 -1.20
CA ASP A 235 18.09 17.80 -1.48
C ASP A 235 19.02 17.23 -0.39
N ARG A 236 19.91 18.06 0.17
CA ARG A 236 20.82 17.63 1.24
C ARG A 236 20.07 17.23 2.51
N ILE A 237 19.03 18.00 2.89
CA ILE A 237 18.17 17.71 4.06
C ILE A 237 17.36 16.46 3.79
N PHE A 238 16.70 16.38 2.61
CA PHE A 238 15.94 15.21 2.21
C PHE A 238 16.79 13.93 2.24
N ASN A 239 17.96 13.94 1.61
CA ASN A 239 18.86 12.80 1.55
C ASN A 239 19.37 12.39 2.95
N ALA A 240 19.58 13.36 3.86
CA ALA A 240 19.98 13.07 5.21
C ALA A 240 18.88 12.40 6.05
N LEU A 241 17.61 12.65 5.75
CA LEU A 241 16.44 12.11 6.47
C LEU A 241 15.89 10.81 5.87
N ASN A 242 16.07 10.63 4.55
CA ASN A 242 15.46 9.52 3.84
C ASN A 242 16.01 8.16 4.34
N ASN A 243 15.11 7.20 4.53
CA ASN A 243 15.40 5.85 5.05
C ASN A 243 16.02 5.82 6.47
N VAL A 244 15.81 6.86 7.29
CA VAL A 244 16.28 6.90 8.68
C VAL A 244 15.16 6.52 9.65
N ALA A 245 13.99 7.12 9.49
CA ALA A 245 12.85 6.88 10.36
C ALA A 245 12.08 5.64 9.94
N GLU A 246 11.71 4.81 10.90
CA GLU A 246 10.78 3.71 10.70
C GLU A 246 9.33 4.14 10.90
N PHE A 247 9.09 5.26 11.60
CA PHE A 247 7.77 5.86 11.76
C PHE A 247 7.80 7.31 11.24
N ILE A 248 6.86 7.67 10.37
CA ILE A 248 6.72 9.05 9.86
C ILE A 248 5.31 9.55 10.14
N ILE A 249 5.22 10.71 10.80
CA ILE A 249 3.98 11.47 10.97
C ILE A 249 4.08 12.69 10.06
N CYS A 250 3.12 12.89 9.17
CA CYS A 250 3.02 14.08 8.35
C CYS A 250 1.78 14.88 8.75
N ASP A 251 1.99 15.97 9.47
CA ASP A 251 0.93 16.87 9.91
C ASP A 251 0.55 17.86 8.80
N GLU A 252 -0.75 18.16 8.69
CA GLU A 252 -1.32 18.97 7.60
C GLU A 252 -0.87 18.49 6.22
N ILE A 253 -0.96 17.17 6.01
CA ILE A 253 -0.45 16.49 4.82
C ILE A 253 -1.03 17.03 3.51
N HIS A 254 -2.22 17.66 3.55
CA HIS A 254 -2.83 18.31 2.39
C HIS A 254 -1.92 19.37 1.75
N LYS A 255 -0.95 19.95 2.49
CA LYS A 255 0.06 20.87 1.95
C LYS A 255 1.06 20.21 1.00
N ALA A 256 1.13 18.89 0.99
CA ALA A 256 1.94 18.09 0.06
C ALA A 256 1.10 17.43 -1.06
N LYS A 257 -0.19 17.78 -1.20
CA LYS A 257 -1.10 17.21 -2.19
C LYS A 257 -0.60 17.33 -3.64
N ASN A 258 0.11 18.41 -3.96
CA ASN A 258 0.67 18.60 -5.29
C ASN A 258 2.01 17.85 -5.44
N GLY A 259 1.97 16.66 -6.04
CA GLY A 259 3.15 15.83 -6.30
C GLY A 259 4.17 16.44 -7.27
N ARG A 260 3.81 17.50 -8.03
CA ARG A 260 4.75 18.24 -8.90
C ARG A 260 5.54 19.29 -8.13
N SER A 261 5.07 19.71 -6.95
CA SER A 261 5.84 20.61 -6.09
C SER A 261 7.03 19.88 -5.48
N LYS A 262 8.15 20.59 -5.22
CA LYS A 262 9.35 20.01 -4.60
C LYS A 262 9.03 19.31 -3.27
N GLN A 263 8.20 19.92 -2.44
CA GLN A 263 7.82 19.35 -1.13
C GLN A 263 6.90 18.13 -1.28
N GLY A 264 5.93 18.15 -2.19
CA GLY A 264 5.05 17.03 -2.45
C GLY A 264 5.80 15.83 -3.06
N HIS A 265 6.76 16.11 -3.96
CA HIS A 265 7.65 15.08 -4.49
C HIS A 265 8.55 14.49 -3.38
N ALA A 266 9.18 15.34 -2.56
CA ALA A 266 10.03 14.90 -1.46
C ALA A 266 9.25 14.05 -0.45
N LEU A 267 8.04 14.48 -0.04
CA LEU A 267 7.20 13.67 0.85
C LEU A 267 6.92 12.30 0.25
N ARG A 268 6.50 12.24 -1.03
CA ARG A 268 6.22 10.97 -1.72
C ARG A 268 7.41 10.01 -1.72
N CYS A 269 8.62 10.55 -1.74
CA CYS A 269 9.85 9.75 -1.73
C CYS A 269 10.31 9.32 -0.34
N LEU A 270 9.77 9.89 0.75
CA LEU A 270 10.07 9.45 2.12
C LEU A 270 9.45 8.07 2.37
N LYS A 271 10.28 7.12 2.75
CA LYS A 271 9.88 5.74 3.00
C LYS A 271 9.99 5.40 4.48
N ALA A 272 8.98 4.71 4.99
CA ALA A 272 8.96 4.11 6.31
C ALA A 272 7.96 2.94 6.35
N PRO A 273 8.15 1.94 7.24
CA PRO A 273 7.16 0.92 7.52
C PRO A 273 5.83 1.51 8.02
N PHE A 274 5.91 2.49 8.94
CA PHE A 274 4.75 3.15 9.55
C PHE A 274 4.63 4.58 9.05
N LYS A 275 3.46 4.93 8.51
CA LYS A 275 3.18 6.28 7.96
C LYS A 275 1.81 6.76 8.42
N VAL A 276 1.76 7.91 9.05
CA VAL A 276 0.52 8.54 9.50
C VAL A 276 0.43 9.93 8.90
N GLY A 277 -0.55 10.14 8.03
CA GLY A 277 -0.90 11.47 7.54
C GLY A 277 -2.01 12.06 8.40
N LEU A 278 -1.87 13.29 8.85
CA LEU A 278 -2.88 14.01 9.61
C LEU A 278 -3.42 15.18 8.79
N THR A 279 -4.73 15.33 8.73
CA THR A 279 -5.39 16.48 8.12
C THR A 279 -6.79 16.67 8.67
N GLY A 280 -7.22 17.92 8.81
CA GLY A 280 -8.63 18.24 9.08
C GLY A 280 -9.46 18.42 7.81
N THR A 281 -8.81 18.50 6.65
CA THR A 281 -9.44 18.73 5.35
C THR A 281 -8.83 17.79 4.31
N PRO A 282 -9.22 16.51 4.29
CA PRO A 282 -8.59 15.51 3.41
C PRO A 282 -8.84 15.79 1.92
N VAL A 283 -9.99 16.37 1.58
CA VAL A 283 -10.37 16.75 0.22
C VAL A 283 -10.87 18.19 0.26
N ASP A 284 -10.08 19.09 -0.27
CA ASP A 284 -10.46 20.51 -0.29
C ASP A 284 -11.50 20.80 -1.40
N ASN A 285 -11.38 20.20 -2.59
CA ASN A 285 -12.36 20.30 -3.69
C ASN A 285 -12.10 19.30 -4.82
N LYS A 286 -11.00 18.56 -4.81
CA LYS A 286 -10.53 17.76 -5.94
C LYS A 286 -10.05 16.38 -5.48
N VAL A 287 -10.60 15.34 -6.09
CA VAL A 287 -10.23 13.95 -5.82
C VAL A 287 -8.74 13.70 -6.12
N GLU A 288 -8.22 14.34 -7.16
CA GLU A 288 -6.82 14.26 -7.55
C GLU A 288 -5.84 14.80 -6.49
N ASP A 289 -6.31 15.65 -5.57
CA ASP A 289 -5.49 16.13 -4.45
C ASP A 289 -5.08 15.00 -3.49
N LEU A 290 -5.86 13.92 -3.42
CA LEU A 290 -5.53 12.76 -2.62
C LEU A 290 -4.49 11.85 -3.26
N TYR A 291 -4.34 11.87 -4.58
CA TYR A 291 -3.45 10.95 -5.28
C TYR A 291 -2.03 10.90 -4.67
N ASN A 292 -1.41 12.05 -4.48
CA ASN A 292 -0.05 12.10 -3.94
C ASN A 292 0.05 11.58 -2.49
N ILE A 293 -0.99 11.81 -1.70
CA ILE A 293 -1.11 11.33 -0.31
C ILE A 293 -1.26 9.80 -0.31
N LEU A 294 -2.16 9.27 -1.15
CA LEU A 294 -2.40 7.82 -1.26
C LEU A 294 -1.17 7.07 -1.77
N VAL A 295 -0.44 7.64 -2.74
CA VAL A 295 0.83 7.06 -3.20
C VAL A 295 1.87 7.05 -2.07
N TRP A 296 1.97 8.11 -1.28
CA TRP A 296 2.86 8.12 -0.12
C TRP A 296 2.49 7.08 0.93
N LEU A 297 1.19 6.86 1.17
CA LEU A 297 0.67 5.83 2.08
C LEU A 297 0.73 4.40 1.49
N ASP A 298 1.26 4.22 0.28
CA ASP A 298 1.28 2.96 -0.47
C ASP A 298 -0.12 2.38 -0.77
N ALA A 299 -1.16 3.20 -0.63
CA ALA A 299 -2.57 2.87 -0.88
C ALA A 299 -2.96 3.00 -2.36
N GLU A 300 -2.17 3.73 -3.16
CA GLU A 300 -2.36 3.86 -4.60
C GLU A 300 -1.09 3.45 -5.34
N LYS A 301 -1.23 2.55 -6.33
CA LYS A 301 -0.12 2.03 -7.13
C LYS A 301 -0.21 2.39 -8.61
N ARG A 302 -1.39 2.86 -9.05
CA ARG A 302 -1.62 3.27 -10.43
C ARG A 302 -0.83 4.55 -10.75
N SER A 303 -0.60 4.78 -12.03
CA SER A 303 -0.11 6.08 -12.50
C SER A 303 -1.15 7.18 -12.23
N PHE A 304 -0.73 8.45 -12.21
CA PHE A 304 -1.68 9.57 -12.06
C PHE A 304 -2.72 9.60 -13.18
N VAL A 305 -2.33 9.20 -14.39
CA VAL A 305 -3.24 9.14 -15.55
C VAL A 305 -4.30 8.07 -15.31
N ASP A 306 -3.90 6.86 -14.95
CA ASP A 306 -4.84 5.76 -14.68
C ASP A 306 -5.76 6.06 -13.48
N PHE A 307 -5.23 6.73 -12.45
CA PHE A 307 -6.01 7.18 -11.31
C PHE A 307 -7.06 8.22 -11.72
N ARG A 308 -6.63 9.23 -12.48
CA ARG A 308 -7.51 10.29 -13.00
C ARG A 308 -8.61 9.68 -13.88
N ASP A 309 -8.25 8.81 -14.82
CA ASP A 309 -9.20 8.20 -15.76
C ASP A 309 -10.21 7.26 -15.05
N ALA A 310 -9.83 6.72 -13.89
CA ALA A 310 -10.71 5.89 -13.07
C ALA A 310 -11.74 6.70 -12.25
N TYR A 311 -11.42 7.94 -11.87
CA TYR A 311 -12.22 8.71 -10.93
C TYR A 311 -12.69 10.09 -11.43
N CYS A 312 -12.23 10.54 -12.59
CA CYS A 312 -12.53 11.84 -13.13
C CYS A 312 -13.17 11.74 -14.52
N ILE A 313 -14.16 12.60 -14.79
CA ILE A 313 -14.72 12.82 -16.12
C ILE A 313 -13.96 13.98 -16.75
N LEU A 314 -13.41 13.73 -17.95
CA LEU A 314 -12.61 14.71 -18.67
C LEU A 314 -13.42 15.32 -19.84
N ASP A 315 -13.18 16.60 -20.13
CA ASP A 315 -13.62 17.21 -21.37
C ASP A 315 -12.73 16.84 -22.57
N GLU A 316 -13.07 17.32 -23.75
CA GLU A 316 -12.32 17.10 -25.00
C GLU A 316 -10.87 17.63 -24.93
N TRP A 317 -10.58 18.51 -23.99
CA TRP A 317 -9.26 19.11 -23.77
C TRP A 317 -8.46 18.42 -22.67
N GLY A 318 -9.04 17.36 -22.04
CA GLY A 318 -8.41 16.62 -20.94
C GLY A 318 -8.49 17.33 -19.58
N SER A 319 -9.34 18.35 -19.45
CA SER A 319 -9.62 19.00 -18.16
C SER A 319 -10.69 18.23 -17.39
N ILE A 320 -10.56 18.16 -16.07
CA ILE A 320 -11.54 17.49 -15.22
C ILE A 320 -12.77 18.37 -15.08
N VAL A 321 -13.92 17.87 -15.51
CA VAL A 321 -15.22 18.57 -15.44
C VAL A 321 -16.14 17.98 -14.38
N ASP A 322 -15.95 16.69 -14.01
CA ASP A 322 -16.75 16.03 -12.99
C ASP A 322 -16.01 14.79 -12.48
N TYR A 323 -16.58 14.09 -11.51
CA TYR A 323 -16.03 12.89 -10.89
C TYR A 323 -16.97 11.70 -11.02
N THR A 324 -16.41 10.53 -11.39
CA THR A 324 -17.14 9.28 -11.41
C THR A 324 -17.30 8.74 -10.00
N ASP A 325 -18.52 8.32 -9.67
CA ASP A 325 -18.87 7.56 -8.45
C ASP A 325 -18.01 7.81 -7.20
N LEU A 326 -18.17 9.02 -6.62
CA LEU A 326 -17.55 9.39 -5.34
C LEU A 326 -17.92 8.41 -4.19
N GLY A 327 -19.02 7.65 -4.33
CA GLY A 327 -19.42 6.63 -3.38
C GLY A 327 -18.48 5.44 -3.37
N SER A 328 -18.07 4.95 -4.54
CA SER A 328 -17.09 3.87 -4.67
C SER A 328 -15.69 4.35 -4.30
N TYR A 329 -15.34 5.60 -4.58
CA TYR A 329 -14.10 6.21 -4.15
C TYR A 329 -13.98 6.32 -2.61
N LYS A 330 -15.03 6.81 -1.93
CA LYS A 330 -15.10 6.85 -0.45
C LYS A 330 -14.99 5.46 0.16
N LYS A 331 -15.66 4.45 -0.43
CA LYS A 331 -15.52 3.05 -0.02
C LYS A 331 -14.08 2.53 -0.19
N ASN A 332 -13.39 2.94 -1.24
CA ASN A 332 -12.01 2.53 -1.48
C ASN A 332 -11.01 3.21 -0.53
N LEU A 333 -11.26 4.48 -0.16
CA LEU A 333 -10.48 5.18 0.88
C LEU A 333 -10.63 4.53 2.26
N ALA A 334 -11.83 4.09 2.63
CA ALA A 334 -12.04 3.37 3.88
C ALA A 334 -11.37 1.98 3.91
N LYS A 335 -10.97 1.45 2.75
CA LYS A 335 -10.28 0.16 2.61
C LYS A 335 -8.75 0.28 2.62
N SER A 336 -8.20 1.43 2.30
CA SER A 336 -6.77 1.71 2.28
C SER A 336 -6.27 2.22 3.63
#